data_21eb8c9b7cd2b6e8f0aca829f5f08a41
#
_entry.id   21eb8c9b7cd2b6e8f0aca829f5f08a41
#
_cell.length_a   1.000
_cell.length_b   1.000
_cell.length_c   1.000
_cell.angle_alpha   90.00
_cell.angle_beta   90.00
_cell.angle_gamma   90.00
#
_symmetry.space_group_name_H-M   'P 1'
#
loop_
_entity.id
_entity.type
_entity.pdbx_description
1 polymer ?
#
loop_
_entity_poly.entity_id
_entity_poly.type
_entity_poly.pdbx_seq_one_letter_code
_entity_poly.pdbx_strand_id
1 'polypeptide(L)'
;DAELACFAVELVTELVATRPQVPLAMLRGLAQRITQQSGASPRAEAAGVTLTLVPATPGLDIAGLAQRITAALGRFGPARQLGSAQLNDIGVDPHAAQRPDPHPTWTRVSTWLEEQSAAYRFLVLVADATPNGWSARAVGHADQVIIVADAQGEPEPGPLEQTLLPAAAGQRDVRRLLVLLHRDG
;
A
#
# COMPACT_ATOMS: atom_id res chain seq x y z
N ASP A 1 -13.53 14.95 -0.27
CA ASP A 1 -14.31 14.21 -1.27
C ASP A 1 -13.64 12.86 -1.48
N ALA A 2 -14.36 11.77 -1.17
CA ALA A 2 -13.88 10.41 -1.43
C ALA A 2 -14.32 10.00 -2.85
N GLU A 3 -13.36 9.68 -3.73
CA GLU A 3 -13.65 9.04 -5.01
C GLU A 3 -13.71 7.53 -4.80
N LEU A 4 -14.87 6.90 -5.04
CA LEU A 4 -15.09 5.47 -4.96
C LEU A 4 -14.96 4.86 -6.37
N ALA A 5 -14.02 3.92 -6.54
CA ALA A 5 -13.87 3.14 -7.76
C ALA A 5 -14.11 1.66 -7.46
N CYS A 6 -15.16 1.07 -8.06
CA CYS A 6 -15.50 -0.34 -7.92
C CYS A 6 -15.02 -1.10 -9.15
N PHE A 7 -14.26 -2.19 -8.95
CA PHE A 7 -13.80 -3.06 -10.05
C PHE A 7 -14.01 -4.53 -9.66
N ALA A 8 -14.50 -5.34 -10.61
CA ALA A 8 -14.50 -6.79 -10.48
C ALA A 8 -13.07 -7.32 -10.61
N VAL A 9 -12.69 -8.35 -9.83
CA VAL A 9 -11.31 -8.89 -9.81
C VAL A 9 -10.89 -9.39 -11.18
N GLU A 10 -11.81 -10.04 -11.92
CA GLU A 10 -11.55 -10.48 -13.31
C GLU A 10 -11.37 -9.29 -14.24
N LEU A 11 -12.14 -8.23 -14.06
CA LEU A 11 -12.01 -7.02 -14.87
C LEU A 11 -10.63 -6.37 -14.68
N VAL A 12 -10.11 -6.36 -13.46
CA VAL A 12 -8.74 -5.88 -13.19
C VAL A 12 -7.71 -6.80 -13.83
N THR A 13 -7.93 -8.12 -13.75
CA THR A 13 -7.04 -9.11 -14.34
C THR A 13 -7.11 -9.07 -15.87
N GLU A 14 -8.28 -8.95 -16.46
CA GLU A 14 -8.53 -8.86 -17.88
C GLU A 14 -8.10 -7.49 -18.46
N LEU A 15 -8.32 -6.39 -17.75
CA LEU A 15 -7.83 -5.06 -18.13
C LEU A 15 -6.31 -4.98 -18.10
N VAL A 16 -5.65 -5.63 -17.13
CA VAL A 16 -4.19 -5.72 -17.09
C VAL A 16 -3.66 -6.60 -18.24
N ALA A 17 -4.38 -7.66 -18.60
CA ALA A 17 -3.98 -8.59 -19.65
C ALA A 17 -4.30 -8.09 -21.08
N THR A 18 -5.48 -7.47 -21.28
CA THR A 18 -6.00 -7.15 -22.63
C THR A 18 -5.91 -5.67 -22.99
N ARG A 19 -5.95 -4.77 -22.01
CA ARG A 19 -5.84 -3.32 -22.23
C ARG A 19 -4.90 -2.66 -21.22
N PRO A 20 -3.59 -2.84 -21.36
CA PRO A 20 -2.61 -2.27 -20.40
C PRO A 20 -2.61 -0.74 -20.35
N GLN A 21 -3.36 -0.09 -21.24
CA GLN A 21 -3.43 1.38 -21.28
C GLN A 21 -4.39 1.97 -20.22
N VAL A 22 -5.38 1.23 -19.73
CA VAL A 22 -6.37 1.75 -18.76
C VAL A 22 -5.79 1.80 -17.34
N PRO A 23 -5.17 0.75 -16.80
CA PRO A 23 -4.40 0.85 -15.56
C PRO A 23 -3.24 1.85 -15.68
N LEU A 24 -2.63 1.96 -16.87
CA LEU A 24 -1.62 2.95 -17.19
C LEU A 24 -2.14 4.39 -17.09
N ALA A 25 -3.32 4.67 -17.64
CA ALA A 25 -3.94 5.98 -17.58
C ALA A 25 -4.33 6.34 -16.13
N MET A 26 -4.82 5.36 -15.35
CA MET A 26 -5.10 5.56 -13.92
C MET A 26 -3.81 5.78 -13.12
N LEU A 27 -2.77 4.97 -13.32
CA LEU A 27 -1.47 5.14 -12.66
C LEU A 27 -0.75 6.43 -13.12
N ARG A 28 -0.84 6.79 -14.41
CA ARG A 28 -0.34 8.08 -14.90
C ARG A 28 -1.13 9.26 -14.33
N GLY A 29 -2.45 9.16 -14.26
CA GLY A 29 -3.31 10.17 -13.64
C GLY A 29 -2.98 10.33 -12.15
N LEU A 30 -2.70 9.24 -11.46
CA LEU A 30 -2.23 9.22 -10.08
C LEU A 30 -0.84 9.84 -9.94
N ALA A 31 0.12 9.43 -10.77
CA ALA A 31 1.48 9.99 -10.78
C ALA A 31 1.48 11.48 -11.16
N GLN A 32 0.69 11.91 -12.15
CA GLN A 32 0.56 13.31 -12.53
C GLN A 32 -0.12 14.16 -11.45
N ARG A 33 -1.12 13.64 -10.76
CA ARG A 33 -1.76 14.36 -9.64
C ARG A 33 -0.84 14.47 -8.42
N ILE A 34 -0.03 13.46 -8.14
CA ILE A 34 0.99 13.51 -7.08
C ILE A 34 2.03 14.58 -7.39
N THR A 35 2.52 14.67 -8.64
CA THR A 35 3.47 15.70 -9.08
C THR A 35 2.87 17.12 -9.10
N GLN A 36 1.60 17.28 -9.45
CA GLN A 36 0.94 18.58 -9.50
C GLN A 36 0.60 19.15 -8.12
N GLN A 37 0.32 18.31 -7.13
CA GLN A 37 0.01 18.75 -5.77
C GLN A 37 1.25 18.98 -4.89
N SER A 38 2.39 18.41 -5.25
CA SER A 38 3.64 18.52 -4.48
C SER A 38 4.53 19.72 -4.86
N GLY A 39 4.04 20.70 -5.61
CA GLY A 39 4.82 21.89 -5.98
C GLY A 39 6.18 21.49 -6.55
N ALA A 40 6.19 20.86 -7.72
CA ALA A 40 7.28 20.09 -8.27
C ALA A 40 8.63 20.85 -8.27
N SER A 41 9.52 20.46 -7.37
CA SER A 41 10.97 20.56 -7.62
C SER A 41 11.38 19.42 -8.56
N PRO A 42 12.37 19.62 -9.46
CA PRO A 42 12.90 18.59 -10.38
C PRO A 42 13.42 17.32 -9.70
N ARG A 43 13.49 17.29 -8.40
CA ARG A 43 13.87 16.16 -7.55
C ARG A 43 12.76 15.15 -7.36
N ALA A 44 11.50 15.51 -7.66
CA ALA A 44 10.33 14.63 -7.50
C ALA A 44 10.22 13.54 -8.59
N GLU A 45 10.90 13.69 -9.73
CA GLU A 45 10.92 12.67 -10.79
C GLU A 45 11.73 11.42 -10.42
N ALA A 46 12.60 11.51 -9.41
CA ALA A 46 13.44 10.41 -8.93
C ALA A 46 12.92 9.77 -7.61
N ALA A 47 11.94 10.38 -6.96
CA ALA A 47 11.40 9.83 -5.71
C ALA A 47 10.54 8.58 -5.99
N GLY A 48 10.85 7.48 -5.30
CA GLY A 48 10.04 6.28 -5.33
C GLY A 48 8.62 6.54 -4.80
N VAL A 49 7.65 5.75 -5.23
CA VAL A 49 6.26 5.80 -4.74
C VAL A 49 6.02 4.61 -3.83
N THR A 50 5.61 4.87 -2.60
CA THR A 50 5.28 3.84 -1.61
C THR A 50 3.77 3.70 -1.48
N LEU A 51 3.28 2.51 -1.80
CA LEU A 51 1.87 2.12 -1.67
C LEU A 51 1.73 1.17 -0.49
N THR A 52 0.74 1.37 0.38
CA THR A 52 0.42 0.40 1.44
C THR A 52 -0.97 -0.17 1.24
N LEU A 53 -1.05 -1.50 1.15
CA LEU A 53 -2.32 -2.23 1.12
C LEU A 53 -2.73 -2.59 2.53
N VAL A 54 -3.96 -2.23 2.90
CA VAL A 54 -4.56 -2.51 4.20
C VAL A 54 -5.79 -3.37 4.01
N PRO A 55 -5.84 -4.61 4.54
CA PRO A 55 -7.02 -5.46 4.48
C PRO A 55 -8.10 -4.94 5.44
N ALA A 56 -9.25 -4.50 4.92
CA ALA A 56 -10.40 -4.12 5.72
C ALA A 56 -11.27 -5.34 6.07
N THR A 57 -11.32 -6.33 5.19
CA THR A 57 -12.07 -7.57 5.43
C THR A 57 -11.11 -8.72 5.74
N PRO A 58 -11.32 -9.49 6.82
CA PRO A 58 -10.53 -10.67 7.14
C PRO A 58 -10.61 -11.75 6.03
N GLY A 59 -9.51 -12.46 5.82
CA GLY A 59 -9.45 -13.59 4.89
C GLY A 59 -9.27 -13.22 3.41
N LEU A 60 -9.09 -11.95 3.08
CA LEU A 60 -8.71 -11.53 1.72
C LEU A 60 -7.26 -11.94 1.42
N ASP A 61 -7.01 -12.43 0.20
CA ASP A 61 -5.65 -12.68 -0.30
C ASP A 61 -4.97 -11.36 -0.69
N ILE A 62 -4.61 -10.58 0.31
CA ILE A 62 -3.89 -9.31 0.11
C ILE A 62 -2.48 -9.53 -0.43
N ALA A 63 -1.83 -10.62 -0.03
CA ALA A 63 -0.48 -10.93 -0.49
C ALA A 63 -0.46 -11.22 -2.00
N GLY A 64 -1.40 -12.01 -2.49
CA GLY A 64 -1.57 -12.28 -3.93
C GLY A 64 -1.97 -11.03 -4.71
N LEU A 65 -2.83 -10.17 -4.16
CA LEU A 65 -3.16 -8.89 -4.77
C LEU A 65 -1.92 -7.98 -4.86
N ALA A 66 -1.16 -7.86 -3.78
CA ALA A 66 0.08 -7.07 -3.74
C ALA A 66 1.10 -7.58 -4.74
N GLN A 67 1.24 -8.90 -4.88
CA GLN A 67 2.14 -9.51 -5.87
C GLN A 67 1.75 -9.12 -7.30
N ARG A 68 0.46 -9.17 -7.63
CA ARG A 68 -0.06 -8.76 -8.95
C ARG A 68 0.18 -7.28 -9.22
N ILE A 69 -0.08 -6.42 -8.23
CA ILE A 69 0.20 -4.98 -8.32
C ILE A 69 1.69 -4.74 -8.53
N THR A 70 2.55 -5.39 -7.74
CA THR A 70 4.01 -5.25 -7.85
C THR A 70 4.51 -5.69 -9.22
N ALA A 71 4.01 -6.82 -9.74
CA ALA A 71 4.35 -7.30 -11.09
C ALA A 71 3.90 -6.32 -12.19
N ALA A 72 2.72 -5.72 -12.06
CA ALA A 72 2.23 -4.71 -12.98
C ALA A 72 3.09 -3.43 -12.94
N LEU A 73 3.43 -2.95 -11.75
CA LEU A 73 4.31 -1.79 -11.55
C LEU A 73 5.74 -2.04 -12.04
N GLY A 74 6.21 -3.28 -11.95
CA GLY A 74 7.52 -3.71 -12.44
C GLY A 74 7.76 -3.44 -13.94
N ARG A 75 6.68 -3.26 -14.71
CA ARG A 75 6.77 -2.85 -16.14
C ARG A 75 7.19 -1.38 -16.33
N PHE A 76 7.10 -0.58 -15.26
CA PHE A 76 7.38 0.87 -15.30
C PHE A 76 8.64 1.26 -14.54
N GLY A 77 9.24 0.32 -13.82
CA GLY A 77 10.48 0.51 -13.08
C GLY A 77 10.66 -0.53 -11.98
N PRO A 78 11.79 -0.50 -11.29
CA PRO A 78 12.04 -1.43 -10.18
C PRO A 78 10.92 -1.36 -9.15
N ALA A 79 10.28 -2.51 -8.88
CA ALA A 79 9.19 -2.62 -7.92
C ALA A 79 9.50 -3.74 -6.92
N ARG A 80 9.15 -3.53 -5.65
CA ARG A 80 9.35 -4.50 -4.58
C ARG A 80 8.13 -4.56 -3.66
N GLN A 81 7.75 -5.79 -3.27
CA GLN A 81 6.74 -6.03 -2.24
C GLN A 81 7.43 -6.34 -0.92
N LEU A 82 6.92 -5.78 0.18
CA LEU A 82 7.37 -6.06 1.55
C LEU A 82 6.17 -6.25 2.48
N GLY A 83 6.28 -7.23 3.36
CA GLY A 83 5.38 -7.47 4.49
C GLY A 83 6.18 -7.67 5.78
N SER A 84 5.52 -8.02 6.88
CA SER A 84 6.17 -8.26 8.18
C SER A 84 7.18 -9.41 8.14
N ALA A 85 6.99 -10.41 7.28
CA ALA A 85 7.92 -11.53 7.13
C ALA A 85 9.33 -11.10 6.69
N GLN A 86 9.45 -10.01 5.89
CA GLN A 86 10.72 -9.50 5.41
C GLN A 86 11.56 -8.77 6.49
N LEU A 87 11.03 -8.59 7.70
CA LEU A 87 11.81 -8.09 8.84
C LEU A 87 13.01 -9.01 9.15
N ASN A 88 12.90 -10.30 8.83
CA ASN A 88 14.02 -11.24 8.91
C ASN A 88 15.23 -10.83 8.07
N ASP A 89 15.03 -10.19 6.92
CA ASP A 89 16.09 -9.78 5.98
C ASP A 89 17.09 -8.82 6.64
N ILE A 90 16.61 -8.07 7.65
CA ILE A 90 17.43 -7.13 8.41
C ILE A 90 17.78 -7.63 9.82
N GLY A 91 17.59 -8.92 10.07
CA GLY A 91 17.86 -9.53 11.38
C GLY A 91 16.95 -8.99 12.50
N VAL A 92 15.75 -8.60 12.15
CA VAL A 92 14.68 -8.25 13.08
C VAL A 92 13.71 -9.41 13.15
N ASP A 93 13.51 -9.95 14.35
CA ASP A 93 12.56 -11.03 14.59
C ASP A 93 11.16 -10.60 14.09
N PRO A 94 10.46 -11.39 13.26
CA PRO A 94 9.10 -11.10 12.80
C PRO A 94 8.11 -10.90 13.95
N HIS A 95 8.32 -11.55 15.10
CA HIS A 95 7.53 -11.28 16.30
C HIS A 95 7.69 -9.83 16.80
N ALA A 96 8.74 -9.13 16.37
CA ALA A 96 8.85 -7.69 16.63
C ALA A 96 7.74 -6.90 15.94
N ALA A 97 7.13 -7.42 14.86
CA ALA A 97 5.96 -6.81 14.23
C ALA A 97 4.81 -6.57 15.22
N GLN A 98 4.70 -7.41 16.24
CA GLN A 98 3.64 -7.32 17.27
C GLN A 98 3.96 -6.29 18.36
N ARG A 99 5.20 -5.77 18.42
CA ARG A 99 5.59 -4.82 19.46
C ARG A 99 4.99 -3.45 19.21
N PRO A 100 4.46 -2.78 20.25
CA PRO A 100 3.97 -1.43 20.11
C PRO A 100 5.11 -0.44 19.82
N ASP A 101 4.78 0.68 19.21
CA ASP A 101 5.66 1.84 19.08
C ASP A 101 5.51 2.75 20.31
N PRO A 102 6.60 3.32 20.92
CA PRO A 102 7.98 3.30 20.42
C PRO A 102 8.81 2.11 20.94
N HIS A 103 9.59 1.50 20.07
CA HIS A 103 10.59 0.49 20.42
C HIS A 103 11.86 0.71 19.58
N PRO A 104 13.08 0.52 20.11
CA PRO A 104 14.33 0.76 19.38
C PRO A 104 14.44 0.02 18.02
N THR A 105 13.83 -1.15 17.92
CA THR A 105 13.73 -1.93 16.69
C THR A 105 13.11 -1.14 15.54
N TRP A 106 12.16 -0.26 15.83
CA TRP A 106 11.45 0.50 14.80
C TRP A 106 12.30 1.55 14.11
N THR A 107 13.32 2.11 14.77
CA THR A 107 14.29 2.98 14.11
C THR A 107 15.01 2.24 12.99
N ARG A 108 15.44 1.00 13.25
CA ARG A 108 16.10 0.15 12.23
C ARG A 108 15.17 -0.18 11.08
N VAL A 109 13.92 -0.50 11.37
CA VAL A 109 12.90 -0.78 10.35
C VAL A 109 12.63 0.46 9.49
N SER A 110 12.51 1.65 10.11
CA SER A 110 12.29 2.89 9.37
C SER A 110 13.46 3.21 8.44
N THR A 111 14.70 3.12 8.93
CA THR A 111 15.90 3.32 8.09
C THR A 111 15.92 2.32 6.90
N TRP A 112 15.60 1.06 7.17
CA TRP A 112 15.53 0.07 6.10
C TRP A 112 14.43 0.39 5.07
N LEU A 113 13.24 0.83 5.50
CA LEU A 113 12.16 1.25 4.59
C LEU A 113 12.58 2.46 3.75
N GLU A 114 13.30 3.41 4.33
CA GLU A 114 13.86 4.56 3.58
C GLU A 114 14.86 4.09 2.51
N GLU A 115 15.75 3.14 2.85
CA GLU A 115 16.68 2.55 1.89
C GLU A 115 15.93 1.82 0.76
N GLN A 116 14.86 1.08 1.09
CA GLN A 116 14.03 0.42 0.07
C GLN A 116 13.32 1.43 -0.84
N SER A 117 12.77 2.50 -0.27
CA SER A 117 12.11 3.56 -1.04
C SER A 117 13.08 4.32 -1.95
N ALA A 118 14.36 4.40 -1.56
CA ALA A 118 15.40 4.98 -2.41
C ALA A 118 15.87 4.02 -3.53
N ALA A 119 15.85 2.70 -3.27
CA ALA A 119 16.33 1.68 -4.21
C ALA A 119 15.27 1.28 -5.26
N TYR A 120 14.00 1.39 -4.93
CA TYR A 120 12.88 0.97 -5.78
C TYR A 120 12.01 2.14 -6.18
N ARG A 121 11.63 2.19 -7.45
CA ARG A 121 10.67 3.19 -7.95
C ARG A 121 9.27 2.98 -7.37
N PHE A 122 8.91 1.72 -7.12
CA PHE A 122 7.62 1.35 -6.52
C PHE A 122 7.85 0.40 -5.36
N LEU A 123 7.41 0.83 -4.17
CA LEU A 123 7.43 0.01 -2.98
C LEU A 123 5.99 -0.32 -2.58
N VAL A 124 5.65 -1.61 -2.55
CA VAL A 124 4.31 -2.09 -2.18
C VAL A 124 4.41 -2.73 -0.81
N LEU A 125 3.90 -2.05 0.20
CA LEU A 125 3.85 -2.54 1.57
C LEU A 125 2.52 -3.25 1.82
N VAL A 126 2.56 -4.37 2.52
CA VAL A 126 1.37 -5.15 2.90
C VAL A 126 1.22 -5.10 4.40
N ALA A 127 0.16 -4.45 4.88
CA ALA A 127 -0.20 -4.49 6.29
C ALA A 127 -0.67 -5.88 6.71
N ASP A 128 -0.36 -6.29 7.93
CA ASP A 128 -0.89 -7.53 8.50
C ASP A 128 -2.40 -7.41 8.74
N ALA A 129 -3.10 -8.54 8.84
CA ALA A 129 -4.55 -8.57 9.04
C ALA A 129 -5.01 -8.06 10.42
N THR A 130 -4.08 -7.88 11.35
CA THR A 130 -4.33 -7.33 12.68
C THR A 130 -3.53 -6.06 12.91
N PRO A 131 -4.06 -5.09 13.69
CA PRO A 131 -3.30 -3.90 14.06
C PRO A 131 -2.05 -4.27 14.84
N ASN A 132 -0.88 -3.89 14.34
CA ASN A 132 0.40 -4.13 14.99
C ASN A 132 1.43 -3.06 14.59
N GLY A 133 2.64 -3.15 15.15
CA GLY A 133 3.69 -2.17 14.91
C GLY A 133 4.15 -2.10 13.45
N TRP A 134 4.18 -3.24 12.73
CA TRP A 134 4.49 -3.27 11.31
C TRP A 134 3.43 -2.53 10.49
N SER A 135 2.14 -2.87 10.70
CA SER A 135 1.03 -2.24 9.97
C SER A 135 0.99 -0.72 10.19
N ALA A 136 1.25 -0.28 11.43
CA ALA A 136 1.36 1.15 11.74
C ALA A 136 2.53 1.82 10.98
N ARG A 137 3.69 1.17 10.91
CA ARG A 137 4.86 1.67 10.17
C ARG A 137 4.62 1.68 8.67
N ALA A 138 4.03 0.63 8.11
CA ALA A 138 3.71 0.54 6.70
C ALA A 138 2.77 1.69 6.28
N VAL A 139 1.72 1.95 7.07
CA VAL A 139 0.80 3.07 6.83
C VAL A 139 1.49 4.42 7.00
N GLY A 140 2.31 4.59 8.05
CA GLY A 140 3.05 5.84 8.30
C GLY A 140 4.14 6.16 7.26
N HIS A 141 4.61 5.15 6.52
CA HIS A 141 5.62 5.31 5.46
C HIS A 141 5.02 5.46 4.06
N ALA A 142 3.71 5.30 3.92
CA ALA A 142 3.01 5.32 2.65
C ALA A 142 2.84 6.74 2.09
N ASP A 143 3.04 6.89 0.78
CA ASP A 143 2.55 8.04 0.02
C ASP A 143 1.06 7.87 -0.28
N GLN A 144 0.62 6.60 -0.41
CA GLN A 144 -0.75 6.25 -0.69
C GLN A 144 -1.17 4.98 0.06
N VAL A 145 -2.32 5.03 0.71
CA VAL A 145 -2.94 3.88 1.40
C VAL A 145 -4.10 3.36 0.57
N ILE A 146 -4.07 2.07 0.25
CA ILE A 146 -5.11 1.36 -0.47
C ILE A 146 -5.80 0.42 0.53
N ILE A 147 -7.02 0.77 0.89
CA ILE A 147 -7.88 -0.04 1.75
C ILE A 147 -8.58 -1.04 0.86
N VAL A 148 -8.45 -2.32 1.15
CA VAL A 148 -9.02 -3.40 0.34
C VAL A 148 -10.09 -4.12 1.15
N ALA A 149 -11.33 -4.09 0.66
CA ALA A 149 -12.48 -4.72 1.29
C ALA A 149 -13.20 -5.68 0.33
N ASP A 150 -13.91 -6.66 0.89
CA ASP A 150 -14.86 -7.48 0.15
C ASP A 150 -16.12 -6.65 -0.11
N ALA A 151 -16.58 -6.57 -1.35
CA ALA A 151 -17.78 -5.84 -1.71
C ALA A 151 -19.06 -6.39 -1.08
N GLN A 152 -19.03 -7.65 -0.63
CA GLN A 152 -20.12 -8.31 0.09
C GLN A 152 -19.91 -8.32 1.62
N GLY A 153 -18.80 -7.69 2.08
CA GLY A 153 -18.47 -7.59 3.49
C GLY A 153 -19.32 -6.55 4.23
N GLU A 154 -19.17 -6.52 5.54
CA GLU A 154 -19.81 -5.50 6.38
C GLU A 154 -19.26 -4.11 6.03
N PRO A 155 -20.14 -3.09 5.91
CA PRO A 155 -19.73 -1.72 5.52
C PRO A 155 -19.04 -0.95 6.65
N GLU A 156 -19.05 -1.48 7.87
CA GLU A 156 -18.45 -0.81 9.02
C GLU A 156 -16.92 -0.93 9.01
N PRO A 157 -16.19 0.16 9.36
CA PRO A 157 -14.73 0.12 9.43
C PRO A 157 -14.25 -0.95 10.42
N GLY A 158 -13.35 -1.80 9.95
CA GLY A 158 -12.74 -2.85 10.77
C GLY A 158 -11.70 -2.32 11.78
N PRO A 159 -11.16 -3.19 12.67
CA PRO A 159 -10.18 -2.79 13.69
C PRO A 159 -8.92 -2.12 13.13
N LEU A 160 -8.45 -2.56 11.97
CA LEU A 160 -7.29 -1.96 11.29
C LEU A 160 -7.57 -0.53 10.87
N GLU A 161 -8.72 -0.30 10.24
CA GLU A 161 -9.12 1.01 9.76
C GLU A 161 -9.31 1.98 10.93
N GLN A 162 -9.99 1.52 11.98
CA GLN A 162 -10.24 2.33 13.18
C GLN A 162 -8.94 2.71 13.90
N THR A 163 -7.93 1.81 13.91
CA THR A 163 -6.68 2.02 14.62
C THR A 163 -5.66 2.81 13.81
N LEU A 164 -5.49 2.45 12.52
CA LEU A 164 -4.38 2.96 11.72
C LEU A 164 -4.70 4.24 10.94
N LEU A 165 -5.94 4.38 10.46
CA LEU A 165 -6.28 5.52 9.61
C LEU A 165 -6.38 6.86 10.35
N PRO A 166 -6.90 6.95 11.58
CA PRO A 166 -6.88 8.20 12.34
C PRO A 166 -5.47 8.67 12.67
N ALA A 167 -4.57 7.74 13.02
CA ALA A 167 -3.17 8.06 13.34
C ALA A 167 -2.40 8.62 12.14
N ALA A 168 -2.71 8.15 10.93
CA ALA A 168 -2.11 8.64 9.69
C ALA A 168 -2.66 10.02 9.27
N ALA A 169 -3.83 10.43 9.75
CA ALA A 169 -4.46 11.70 9.36
C ALA A 169 -3.72 12.95 9.87
N GLY A 170 -2.86 12.80 10.89
CA GLY A 170 -2.14 13.92 11.51
C GLY A 170 -0.72 14.13 11.01
N GLN A 171 -0.15 13.25 10.21
CA GLN A 171 1.29 13.28 9.91
C GLN A 171 1.67 13.71 8.48
N ARG A 172 0.84 13.42 7.47
CA ARG A 172 1.02 13.82 6.07
C ARG A 172 -0.32 13.80 5.35
N ASP A 173 -0.43 14.53 4.26
CA ASP A 173 -1.59 14.44 3.34
C ASP A 173 -1.53 13.12 2.55
N VAL A 174 -1.68 11.98 3.26
CA VAL A 174 -1.63 10.64 2.69
C VAL A 174 -2.94 10.36 1.95
N ARG A 175 -2.83 10.12 0.66
CA ARG A 175 -3.99 9.78 -0.16
C ARG A 175 -4.52 8.40 0.21
N ARG A 176 -5.84 8.29 0.39
CA ARG A 176 -6.53 7.04 0.70
C ARG A 176 -7.44 6.64 -0.43
N LEU A 177 -7.38 5.37 -0.80
CA LEU A 177 -8.26 4.75 -1.80
C LEU A 177 -8.94 3.55 -1.15
N LEU A 178 -10.24 3.40 -1.39
CA LEU A 178 -10.97 2.18 -1.08
C LEU A 178 -11.12 1.36 -2.36
N VAL A 179 -10.76 0.09 -2.28
CA VAL A 179 -10.92 -0.89 -3.35
C VAL A 179 -11.85 -1.99 -2.86
N LEU A 180 -12.97 -2.17 -3.53
CA LEU A 180 -13.91 -3.25 -3.24
C LEU A 180 -13.65 -4.41 -4.20
N LEU A 181 -13.36 -5.57 -3.63
CA LEU A 181 -13.20 -6.81 -4.38
C LEU A 181 -14.53 -7.54 -4.44
N HIS A 182 -15.01 -7.79 -5.65
CA HIS A 182 -16.17 -8.63 -5.88
C HIS A 182 -15.71 -10.08 -6.05
N ARG A 183 -16.31 -11.00 -5.30
CA ARG A 183 -16.20 -12.43 -5.58
C ARG A 183 -17.24 -12.74 -6.64
N ASP A 184 -16.79 -13.26 -7.80
CA ASP A 184 -17.74 -13.79 -8.75
C ASP A 184 -18.36 -15.07 -8.19
N GLY A 185 -19.68 -15.15 -8.32
CA GLY A 185 -20.46 -16.32 -7.98
C GLY A 185 -20.41 -17.40 -9.05
#